data_5d4998a34924a151165d63db4a7c17e8
#
_entry.id   5d4998a34924a151165d63db4a7c17e8
#
_cell.length_a   1.000
_cell.length_b   1.000
_cell.length_c   1.000
_cell.angle_alpha   90.00
_cell.angle_beta   90.00
_cell.angle_gamma   90.00
#
_symmetry.space_group_name_H-M   'P 1'
#
loop_
_entity.id
_entity.type
_entity.pdbx_description
1 polymer ?
#
loop_
_entity_poly.entity_id
_entity_poly.type
_entity_poly.pdbx_seq_one_letter_code
_entity_poly.pdbx_strand_id
1 'polypeptide(L)'
;MTEVKSKKPLLEAIQNGEQNIKVTDPKSLLACLVAEECDNDKSNVKKFLNVILGSKNVVDMQDRPKIRIGIVNEKGKVWRMFINLSICSTALGIIDILNDTYAKIKVEKDERGNLTGNVEIV
;
A
#
# COMPACT_ATOMS: atom_id res chain seq x y z
N MET A 1 -18.86 -6.98 1.49
CA MET A 1 -17.55 -6.31 1.44
C MET A 1 -17.09 -6.00 2.85
N THR A 2 -15.88 -6.41 3.18
CA THR A 2 -15.29 -6.15 4.50
C THR A 2 -14.65 -4.78 4.52
N GLU A 3 -14.98 -3.95 5.50
CA GLU A 3 -14.37 -2.65 5.71
C GLU A 3 -13.34 -2.72 6.82
N VAL A 4 -12.12 -2.22 6.56
CA VAL A 4 -11.02 -2.19 7.53
C VAL A 4 -10.49 -0.78 7.70
N LYS A 5 -10.17 -0.41 8.95
CA LYS A 5 -9.79 0.95 9.33
C LYS A 5 -8.36 1.06 9.87
N SER A 6 -7.63 -0.05 9.92
CA SER A 6 -6.27 -0.06 10.43
C SER A 6 -5.52 -1.30 9.93
N LYS A 7 -4.22 -1.35 10.26
CA LYS A 7 -3.31 -2.42 9.85
C LYS A 7 -3.78 -3.81 10.30
N LYS A 8 -4.10 -3.96 11.59
CA LYS A 8 -4.44 -5.28 12.15
C LYS A 8 -5.68 -5.89 11.51
N PRO A 9 -6.82 -5.19 11.41
CA PRO A 9 -7.99 -5.71 10.70
C PRO A 9 -7.72 -6.01 9.23
N LEU A 10 -6.86 -5.22 8.56
CA LEU A 10 -6.49 -5.48 7.17
C LEU A 10 -5.77 -6.83 7.04
N LEU A 11 -4.76 -7.07 7.87
CA LEU A 11 -4.00 -8.32 7.82
C LEU A 11 -4.89 -9.52 8.14
N GLU A 12 -5.80 -9.38 9.11
CA GLU A 12 -6.77 -10.41 9.46
C GLU A 12 -7.73 -10.72 8.30
N ALA A 13 -8.23 -9.68 7.62
CA ALA A 13 -9.13 -9.86 6.48
C ALA A 13 -8.44 -10.60 5.34
N ILE A 14 -7.20 -10.24 5.02
CA ILE A 14 -6.41 -10.93 3.99
C ILE A 14 -6.16 -12.38 4.38
N GLN A 15 -5.79 -12.62 5.63
CA GLN A 15 -5.53 -13.97 6.15
C GLN A 15 -6.79 -14.84 6.14
N ASN A 16 -7.96 -14.25 6.37
CA ASN A 16 -9.24 -14.95 6.35
C ASN A 16 -9.78 -15.20 4.94
N GLY A 17 -9.05 -14.79 3.90
CA GLY A 17 -9.46 -15.03 2.52
C GLY A 17 -10.54 -14.10 2.01
N GLU A 18 -10.75 -12.96 2.63
CA GLU A 18 -11.68 -11.95 2.13
C GLU A 18 -11.25 -11.48 0.75
N GLN A 19 -12.14 -11.56 -0.23
CA GLN A 19 -11.81 -11.22 -1.61
C GLN A 19 -11.94 -9.73 -1.92
N ASN A 20 -12.91 -9.06 -1.30
CA ASN A 20 -13.18 -7.65 -1.53
C ASN A 20 -13.10 -6.91 -0.20
N ILE A 21 -12.16 -5.98 -0.10
CA ILE A 21 -11.88 -5.25 1.13
C ILE A 21 -11.95 -3.76 0.85
N LYS A 22 -12.69 -3.02 1.67
CA LYS A 22 -12.69 -1.56 1.65
C LYS A 22 -11.70 -1.07 2.72
N VAL A 23 -10.61 -0.48 2.30
CA VAL A 23 -9.57 0.04 3.20
C VAL A 23 -9.77 1.55 3.35
N THR A 24 -10.16 1.99 4.53
CA THR A 24 -10.42 3.41 4.81
C THR A 24 -9.22 4.11 5.44
N ASP A 25 -8.27 3.34 5.99
CA ASP A 25 -7.02 3.91 6.52
C ASP A 25 -6.03 4.17 5.38
N PRO A 26 -5.64 5.43 5.15
CA PRO A 26 -4.73 5.75 4.04
C PRO A 26 -3.39 5.04 4.09
N LYS A 27 -2.79 4.89 5.27
CA LYS A 27 -1.49 4.20 5.41
C LYS A 27 -1.59 2.73 5.04
N SER A 28 -2.65 2.05 5.48
CA SER A 28 -2.91 0.66 5.14
C SER A 28 -3.17 0.48 3.65
N LEU A 29 -3.90 1.40 3.04
CA LEU A 29 -4.15 1.40 1.60
C LEU A 29 -2.86 1.55 0.80
N LEU A 30 -1.98 2.46 1.20
CA LEU A 30 -0.68 2.62 0.56
C LEU A 30 0.20 1.37 0.72
N ALA A 31 0.10 0.67 1.85
CA ALA A 31 0.80 -0.60 2.04
C ALA A 31 0.30 -1.67 1.05
N CYS A 32 -1.00 -1.70 0.77
CA CYS A 32 -1.56 -2.58 -0.26
C CYS A 32 -1.01 -2.23 -1.63
N LEU A 33 -0.91 -0.94 -1.95
CA LEU A 33 -0.32 -0.49 -3.22
C LEU A 33 1.13 -0.92 -3.36
N VAL A 34 1.95 -0.76 -2.31
CA VAL A 34 3.34 -1.19 -2.33
C VAL A 34 3.43 -2.70 -2.57
N ALA A 35 2.60 -3.49 -1.91
CA ALA A 35 2.56 -4.94 -2.11
C ALA A 35 2.23 -5.30 -3.56
N GLU A 36 1.25 -4.61 -4.17
CA GLU A 36 0.89 -4.82 -5.59
C GLU A 36 2.06 -4.46 -6.51
N GLU A 37 2.62 -3.27 -6.36
CA GLU A 37 3.71 -2.78 -7.21
C GLU A 37 4.98 -3.62 -7.09
N CYS A 38 5.20 -4.24 -5.95
CA CYS A 38 6.34 -5.13 -5.71
C CYS A 38 6.06 -6.58 -6.14
N ASP A 39 4.90 -6.85 -6.70
CA ASP A 39 4.48 -8.17 -7.22
C ASP A 39 4.69 -9.29 -6.19
N ASN A 40 4.32 -9.03 -4.94
CA ASN A 40 4.46 -9.96 -3.81
C ASN A 40 5.90 -10.42 -3.54
N ASP A 41 6.89 -9.70 -4.04
CA ASP A 41 8.31 -10.03 -3.85
C ASP A 41 8.92 -9.11 -2.79
N LYS A 42 9.29 -9.67 -1.65
CA LYS A 42 9.93 -8.92 -0.56
C LYS A 42 11.24 -8.23 -0.98
N SER A 43 11.98 -8.83 -1.93
CA SER A 43 13.21 -8.23 -2.41
C SER A 43 12.95 -6.91 -3.14
N ASN A 44 11.79 -6.79 -3.83
CA ASN A 44 11.38 -5.56 -4.47
C ASN A 44 11.02 -4.48 -3.43
N VAL A 45 10.43 -4.86 -2.31
CA VAL A 45 10.17 -3.92 -1.20
C VAL A 45 11.49 -3.40 -0.62
N LYS A 46 12.49 -4.26 -0.47
CA LYS A 46 13.83 -3.85 0.01
C LYS A 46 14.50 -2.88 -0.96
N LYS A 47 14.38 -3.10 -2.28
CA LYS A 47 14.89 -2.16 -3.28
C LYS A 47 14.18 -0.82 -3.17
N PHE A 48 12.87 -0.84 -2.98
CA PHE A 48 12.06 0.35 -2.79
C PHE A 48 12.48 1.11 -1.52
N LEU A 49 12.70 0.39 -0.41
CA LEU A 49 13.22 0.95 0.84
C LEU A 49 14.59 1.60 0.64
N ASN A 50 15.47 0.97 -0.12
CA ASN A 50 16.81 1.53 -0.40
C ASN A 50 16.71 2.85 -1.17
N VAL A 51 15.76 2.99 -2.08
CA VAL A 51 15.51 4.25 -2.77
C VAL A 51 15.06 5.32 -1.77
N ILE A 52 14.14 4.99 -0.87
CA ILE A 52 13.66 5.91 0.17
C ILE A 52 14.78 6.28 1.14
N LEU A 53 15.55 5.28 1.61
CA LEU A 53 16.67 5.48 2.54
C LEU A 53 17.86 6.17 1.87
N GLY A 54 18.14 5.81 0.61
CA GLY A 54 19.22 6.44 -0.16
C GLY A 54 19.02 7.94 -0.28
N SER A 55 17.77 8.40 -0.33
CA SER A 55 17.44 9.81 -0.36
C SER A 55 17.86 10.56 0.93
N LYS A 56 18.09 9.84 2.04
CA LYS A 56 18.61 10.44 3.28
C LYS A 56 20.06 10.90 3.19
N ASN A 57 20.81 10.35 2.26
CA ASN A 57 22.23 10.70 2.05
C ASN A 57 22.38 11.90 1.11
N VAL A 58 21.30 12.40 0.53
CA VAL A 58 21.30 13.59 -0.29
C VAL A 58 21.26 14.79 0.65
N VAL A 59 22.27 15.65 0.53
CA VAL A 59 22.44 16.82 1.41
C VAL A 59 21.30 17.82 1.27
N ASP A 60 20.59 17.79 0.14
CA ASP A 60 19.46 18.68 -0.12
C ASP A 60 18.15 17.92 0.01
N MET A 61 17.43 18.23 1.08
CA MET A 61 16.11 17.65 1.35
C MET A 61 15.06 18.00 0.29
N GLN A 62 15.29 19.01 -0.53
CA GLN A 62 14.35 19.43 -1.57
C GLN A 62 14.39 18.53 -2.80
N ASP A 63 15.51 17.84 -3.05
CA ASP A 63 15.70 16.98 -4.21
C ASP A 63 15.32 15.51 -3.97
N ARG A 64 14.73 15.19 -2.83
CA ARG A 64 14.28 13.82 -2.54
C ARG A 64 13.14 13.44 -3.50
N PRO A 65 13.23 12.27 -4.17
CA PRO A 65 12.08 11.77 -4.91
C PRO A 65 10.95 11.50 -3.93
N LYS A 66 9.95 12.38 -3.95
CA LYS A 66 8.75 12.25 -3.12
C LYS A 66 7.71 11.53 -3.93
N ILE A 67 7.49 10.26 -3.64
CA ILE A 67 6.41 9.51 -4.26
C ILE A 67 5.12 9.91 -3.56
N ARG A 68 4.33 10.73 -4.24
CA ARG A 68 3.01 11.16 -3.78
C ARG A 68 1.95 10.31 -4.42
N ILE A 69 1.08 9.74 -3.60
CA ILE A 69 -0.05 8.95 -4.08
C ILE A 69 -1.34 9.65 -3.68
N GLY A 70 -2.24 9.81 -4.63
CA GLY A 70 -3.56 10.37 -4.39
C GLY A 70 -4.54 9.31 -3.88
N ILE A 71 -5.33 9.67 -2.88
CA ILE A 71 -6.40 8.83 -2.33
C ILE A 71 -7.68 9.64 -2.35
N VAL A 72 -8.74 9.10 -2.95
CA VAL A 72 -10.05 9.73 -3.02
C VAL A 72 -10.90 9.26 -1.86
N ASN A 73 -11.48 10.19 -1.10
CA ASN A 73 -12.44 9.84 -0.05
C ASN A 73 -13.86 9.76 -0.61
N GLU A 74 -14.83 9.41 0.25
CA GLU A 74 -16.24 9.25 -0.14
C GLU A 74 -16.86 10.55 -0.67
N LYS A 75 -16.31 11.70 -0.30
CA LYS A 75 -16.78 13.01 -0.75
C LYS A 75 -16.11 13.47 -2.05
N GLY A 76 -15.28 12.62 -2.66
CA GLY A 76 -14.55 12.96 -3.87
C GLY A 76 -13.32 13.83 -3.66
N LYS A 77 -12.96 14.11 -2.40
CA LYS A 77 -11.76 14.89 -2.08
C LYS A 77 -10.52 14.02 -2.17
N VAL A 78 -9.49 14.53 -2.83
CA VAL A 78 -8.21 13.84 -3.01
C VAL A 78 -7.23 14.26 -1.94
N TRP A 79 -6.68 13.27 -1.25
CA TRP A 79 -5.57 13.44 -0.30
C TRP A 79 -4.31 12.88 -0.93
N ARG A 80 -3.18 13.55 -0.76
CA ARG A 80 -1.90 13.05 -1.24
C ARG A 80 -1.01 12.72 -0.07
N MET A 81 -0.45 11.51 -0.11
CA MET A 81 0.39 10.99 0.96
C MET A 81 1.71 10.47 0.41
N PHE A 82 2.71 10.48 1.26
CA PHE A 82 4.02 9.90 0.95
C PHE A 82 4.13 8.49 1.50
N ILE A 83 4.85 7.65 0.75
CA ILE A 83 5.20 6.32 1.23
C ILE A 83 6.42 6.45 2.16
N ASN A 84 6.34 5.80 3.31
CA ASN A 84 7.39 5.82 4.34
C ASN A 84 7.78 4.40 4.79
N LEU A 85 8.73 4.31 5.73
CA LEU A 85 9.21 3.02 6.23
C LEU A 85 8.12 2.19 6.90
N SER A 86 7.22 2.81 7.64
CA SER A 86 6.11 2.14 8.31
C SER A 86 5.16 1.48 7.30
N ILE A 87 4.87 2.18 6.21
CA ILE A 87 4.02 1.66 5.13
C ILE A 87 4.70 0.46 4.46
N CYS A 88 5.99 0.55 4.18
CA CYS A 88 6.75 -0.56 3.59
C CYS A 88 6.80 -1.77 4.53
N SER A 89 6.94 -1.56 5.84
CA SER A 89 6.90 -2.63 6.83
C SER A 89 5.55 -3.34 6.82
N THR A 90 4.46 -2.61 6.74
CA THR A 90 3.12 -3.18 6.62
C THR A 90 2.98 -3.97 5.32
N ALA A 91 3.53 -3.47 4.22
CA ALA A 91 3.52 -4.16 2.93
C ALA A 91 4.24 -5.51 3.00
N LEU A 92 5.36 -5.60 3.73
CA LEU A 92 6.05 -6.88 3.95
C LEU A 92 5.14 -7.89 4.65
N GLY A 93 4.39 -7.47 5.65
CA GLY A 93 3.42 -8.31 6.34
C GLY A 93 2.30 -8.80 5.41
N ILE A 94 1.80 -7.91 4.55
CA ILE A 94 0.79 -8.26 3.54
C ILE A 94 1.35 -9.32 2.57
N ILE A 95 2.56 -9.09 2.07
CA ILE A 95 3.22 -10.01 1.12
C ILE A 95 3.41 -11.39 1.74
N ASP A 96 3.80 -11.47 3.02
CA ASP A 96 3.94 -12.75 3.71
C ASP A 96 2.64 -13.55 3.68
N ILE A 97 1.52 -12.92 4.01
CA ILE A 97 0.22 -13.58 4.02
C ILE A 97 -0.20 -14.00 2.60
N LEU A 98 -0.01 -13.11 1.62
CA LEU A 98 -0.36 -13.40 0.23
C LEU A 98 0.46 -14.58 -0.31
N ASN A 99 1.74 -14.65 0.01
CA ASN A 99 2.60 -15.76 -0.44
C ASN A 99 2.18 -17.08 0.22
N ASP A 100 1.79 -17.06 1.49
CA ASP A 100 1.32 -18.26 2.19
C ASP A 100 0.01 -18.80 1.61
N THR A 101 -0.81 -17.95 1.03
CA THR A 101 -2.11 -18.31 0.46
C THR A 101 -2.11 -18.36 -1.06
N TYR A 102 -0.97 -18.17 -1.70
CA TYR A 102 -0.83 -18.11 -3.17
C TYR A 102 -1.75 -17.08 -3.81
N ALA A 103 -2.01 -15.99 -3.11
CA ALA A 103 -2.91 -14.94 -3.54
C ALA A 103 -2.14 -13.72 -4.04
N LYS A 104 -2.82 -12.88 -4.81
CA LYS A 104 -2.30 -11.59 -5.28
C LYS A 104 -3.26 -10.49 -4.87
N ILE A 105 -2.74 -9.27 -4.77
CA ILE A 105 -3.52 -8.10 -4.39
C ILE A 105 -3.66 -7.16 -5.58
N LYS A 106 -4.86 -6.61 -5.76
CA LYS A 106 -5.14 -5.58 -6.75
C LYS A 106 -5.76 -4.39 -6.05
N VAL A 107 -5.20 -3.22 -6.24
CA VAL A 107 -5.68 -1.97 -5.65
C VAL A 107 -6.39 -1.16 -6.74
N GLU A 108 -7.66 -0.83 -6.49
CA GLU A 108 -8.45 -0.07 -7.45
C GLU A 108 -7.95 1.37 -7.57
N LYS A 109 -7.88 1.84 -8.80
CA LYS A 109 -7.54 3.23 -9.12
C LYS A 109 -8.68 3.84 -9.93
N ASP A 110 -8.94 5.14 -9.72
CA ASP A 110 -9.88 5.87 -10.54
C ASP A 110 -9.25 6.26 -11.88
N GLU A 111 -9.98 7.00 -12.72
CA GLU A 111 -9.52 7.45 -14.05
C GLU A 111 -8.26 8.32 -13.99
N ARG A 112 -8.02 8.98 -12.85
CA ARG A 112 -6.87 9.87 -12.64
C ARG A 112 -5.70 9.16 -11.95
N GLY A 113 -5.82 7.86 -11.68
CA GLY A 113 -4.81 7.09 -10.98
C GLY A 113 -4.84 7.22 -9.47
N ASN A 114 -5.86 7.83 -8.90
CA ASN A 114 -6.03 7.95 -7.45
C ASN A 114 -6.61 6.66 -6.86
N LEU A 115 -6.18 6.31 -5.66
CA LEU A 115 -6.69 5.12 -4.97
C LEU A 115 -8.08 5.39 -4.41
N THR A 116 -9.00 4.45 -4.61
CA THR A 116 -10.39 4.59 -4.16
C THR A 116 -10.66 3.99 -2.78
N GLY A 117 -9.77 3.12 -2.32
CA GLY A 117 -9.95 2.36 -1.08
C GLY A 117 -10.39 0.92 -1.31
N ASN A 118 -10.83 0.58 -2.50
CA ASN A 118 -11.23 -0.79 -2.82
C ASN A 118 -10.01 -1.64 -3.16
N VAL A 119 -9.92 -2.79 -2.54
CA VAL A 119 -8.83 -3.76 -2.73
C VAL A 119 -9.43 -5.13 -2.99
N GLU A 120 -8.89 -5.83 -3.98
CA GLU A 120 -9.32 -7.17 -4.34
C GLU A 120 -8.16 -8.15 -4.11
N ILE A 121 -8.48 -9.29 -3.52
CA ILE A 121 -7.54 -10.41 -3.35
C ILE A 121 -7.93 -11.51 -4.35
N VAL A 122 -7.01 -11.84 -5.22
CA VAL A 122 -7.26 -12.82 -6.31
C VAL A 122 -6.35 -14.04 -6.26
#